data_6a9eee8388cf227d4b0819e93bb6a28d
#
_entry.id   6a9eee8388cf227d4b0819e93bb6a28d
#
_cell.length_a   1.000
_cell.length_b   1.000
_cell.length_c   1.000
_cell.angle_alpha   90.00
_cell.angle_beta   90.00
_cell.angle_gamma   90.00
#
_symmetry.space_group_name_H-M   'P 1'
#
loop_
_entity.id
_entity.type
_entity.pdbx_description
1 polymer ?
#
loop_
_entity_poly.entity_id
_entity_poly.type
_entity_poly.pdbx_seq_one_letter_code
_entity_poly.pdbx_strand_id
1 'polypeptide(L)'
;MMTENLKQKLKHCSISLLFASMALTGSTSIFAKSPADPNKVLRYVFPTAETGFDPAYVHDLYSAHVLTSIFETLYTYDYLARPAKLIPHVATAMPEVSADGLTYTIHIKKGIYFTADPAFKGKPRELTAYDYAYSFKRLLDPNLRSPNSWLLEDKIEGMNALVKAANKSGKFNYDQNVSGLQTPDKYTLVIRLVKPDYNFPLLLAHDPTGAVAREVIEKYKDKASFVMGHPVGTGPYMLSKWIPASRIVLKANPEYRGFTWNFNASSPGDEAIVKRLKGKQMPQIGTIDIQVMEENQSRWLAFQRGEVDIIQLEGQLVSKAIKDGKLRPELAKEGVQLSRIVDPEISYIYWNLKDPVVGGMSKEKIALRRA
;
A
#
# COMPACT_ATOMS: atom_id res chain seq x y z
N MET A 1 -63.38 -31.17 -46.23
CA MET A 1 -62.41 -32.21 -45.85
C MET A 1 -60.96 -31.60 -45.97
N MET A 2 -60.69 -30.50 -45.23
CA MET A 2 -59.44 -29.77 -45.31
C MET A 2 -59.31 -28.80 -44.14
N THR A 3 -59.51 -29.22 -42.88
CA THR A 3 -59.42 -28.34 -41.70
C THR A 3 -58.86 -29.03 -40.44
N GLU A 4 -58.51 -30.30 -40.48
CA GLU A 4 -57.92 -30.97 -39.29
C GLU A 4 -56.42 -31.12 -39.29
N ASN A 5 -55.78 -31.05 -40.47
CA ASN A 5 -54.30 -31.20 -40.58
C ASN A 5 -53.51 -29.93 -40.24
N LEU A 6 -54.15 -28.78 -40.09
CA LEU A 6 -53.48 -27.52 -39.78
C LEU A 6 -53.35 -27.28 -38.24
N LYS A 7 -54.25 -27.87 -37.45
CA LYS A 7 -54.22 -27.72 -35.97
C LYS A 7 -53.22 -28.65 -35.27
N GLN A 8 -52.82 -29.74 -35.93
CA GLN A 8 -51.82 -30.67 -35.37
C GLN A 8 -50.37 -30.21 -35.61
N LYS A 9 -50.11 -29.45 -36.69
CA LYS A 9 -48.76 -28.86 -36.93
C LYS A 9 -48.46 -27.65 -36.11
N LEU A 10 -49.47 -26.96 -35.58
CA LEU A 10 -49.28 -25.80 -34.69
C LEU A 10 -49.05 -26.18 -33.21
N LYS A 11 -49.37 -27.39 -32.79
CA LYS A 11 -49.13 -27.87 -31.43
C LYS A 11 -47.70 -28.42 -31.20
N HIS A 12 -46.97 -28.75 -32.24
CA HIS A 12 -45.60 -29.24 -32.13
C HIS A 12 -44.54 -28.17 -32.32
N CYS A 13 -44.90 -26.97 -32.74
CA CYS A 13 -43.98 -25.82 -32.87
C CYS A 13 -43.91 -24.96 -31.62
N SER A 14 -44.85 -25.11 -30.67
CA SER A 14 -44.92 -24.30 -29.44
C SER A 14 -44.18 -24.94 -28.23
N ILE A 15 -43.72 -26.18 -28.35
CA ILE A 15 -43.02 -26.89 -27.25
C ILE A 15 -41.47 -26.86 -27.45
N SER A 16 -40.98 -26.57 -28.66
CA SER A 16 -39.56 -26.49 -28.94
C SER A 16 -38.94 -25.11 -28.72
N LEU A 17 -39.70 -24.08 -28.37
CA LEU A 17 -39.20 -22.73 -28.08
C LEU A 17 -39.08 -22.41 -26.58
N LEU A 18 -39.41 -23.34 -25.67
CA LEU A 18 -39.33 -23.14 -24.23
C LEU A 18 -38.10 -23.79 -23.57
N PHE A 19 -37.22 -24.44 -24.33
CA PHE A 19 -36.00 -25.08 -23.79
C PHE A 19 -34.69 -24.42 -24.24
N ALA A 20 -34.71 -23.28 -24.92
CA ALA A 20 -33.53 -22.56 -25.38
C ALA A 20 -33.20 -21.30 -24.55
N SER A 21 -33.92 -21.02 -23.45
CA SER A 21 -33.70 -19.80 -22.63
C SER A 21 -33.09 -20.10 -21.25
N MET A 22 -32.49 -21.27 -21.06
CA MET A 22 -31.95 -21.63 -19.75
C MET A 22 -30.50 -22.10 -19.83
N ALA A 23 -29.61 -21.27 -20.34
CA ALA A 23 -28.17 -21.46 -20.22
C ALA A 23 -27.36 -20.18 -20.52
N LEU A 24 -27.73 -19.06 -19.90
CA LEU A 24 -26.84 -17.90 -19.76
C LEU A 24 -27.01 -17.30 -18.35
N THR A 25 -26.90 -18.15 -17.33
CA THR A 25 -26.46 -17.65 -16.03
C THR A 25 -24.95 -17.48 -16.12
N GLY A 26 -24.54 -16.41 -16.76
CA GLY A 26 -23.21 -15.90 -16.57
C GLY A 26 -23.02 -15.73 -15.08
N SER A 27 -22.09 -16.46 -14.49
CA SER A 27 -21.64 -16.22 -13.12
C SER A 27 -21.08 -14.81 -13.09
N THR A 28 -21.95 -13.82 -12.86
CA THR A 28 -21.52 -12.49 -12.44
C THR A 28 -20.86 -12.72 -11.09
N SER A 29 -19.54 -12.74 -11.09
CA SER A 29 -18.78 -12.63 -9.86
C SER A 29 -19.29 -11.38 -9.15
N ILE A 30 -20.06 -11.56 -8.08
CA ILE A 30 -20.53 -10.46 -7.23
C ILE A 30 -19.29 -10.03 -6.45
N PHE A 31 -18.43 -9.21 -7.08
CA PHE A 31 -17.46 -8.45 -6.33
C PHE A 31 -18.25 -7.52 -5.41
N ALA A 32 -17.94 -7.56 -4.14
CA ALA A 32 -18.49 -6.59 -3.19
C ALA A 32 -18.09 -5.21 -3.71
N LYS A 33 -19.08 -4.39 -4.03
CA LYS A 33 -18.82 -3.02 -4.48
C LYS A 33 -18.12 -2.25 -3.36
N SER A 34 -17.05 -1.53 -3.69
CA SER A 34 -16.36 -0.66 -2.72
C SER A 34 -17.37 0.19 -1.94
N PRO A 35 -17.25 0.27 -0.60
CA PRO A 35 -18.15 1.08 0.22
C PRO A 35 -17.94 2.59 0.09
N ALA A 36 -16.96 3.02 -0.71
CA ALA A 36 -16.63 4.43 -0.90
C ALA A 36 -17.75 5.22 -1.59
N ASP A 37 -18.08 6.39 -1.07
CA ASP A 37 -18.96 7.34 -1.72
C ASP A 37 -18.23 8.02 -2.88
N PRO A 38 -18.63 7.81 -4.15
CA PRO A 38 -17.94 8.35 -5.31
C PRO A 38 -17.94 9.88 -5.36
N ASN A 39 -18.88 10.53 -4.66
CA ASN A 39 -19.00 12.00 -4.61
C ASN A 39 -18.09 12.61 -3.52
N LYS A 40 -17.57 11.81 -2.61
CA LYS A 40 -16.65 12.29 -1.58
C LYS A 40 -15.25 12.44 -2.14
N VAL A 41 -14.72 13.66 -2.05
CA VAL A 41 -13.36 14.00 -2.45
C VAL A 41 -12.60 14.50 -1.24
N LEU A 42 -11.43 13.92 -0.96
CA LEU A 42 -10.45 14.47 -0.04
C LEU A 42 -9.40 15.23 -0.87
N ARG A 43 -9.28 16.53 -0.63
CA ARG A 43 -8.26 17.38 -1.24
C ARG A 43 -7.08 17.52 -0.28
N TYR A 44 -5.96 17.01 -0.69
CA TYR A 44 -4.77 16.92 0.14
C TYR A 44 -3.59 17.62 -0.52
N VAL A 45 -2.56 17.95 0.24
CA VAL A 45 -1.36 18.60 -0.31
C VAL A 45 -0.10 17.91 0.18
N PHE A 46 0.83 17.68 -0.73
CA PHE A 46 2.18 17.26 -0.43
C PHE A 46 3.12 18.47 -0.46
N PRO A 47 3.94 18.68 0.57
CA PRO A 47 4.93 19.76 0.61
C PRO A 47 6.20 19.46 -0.19
N THR A 48 6.34 18.26 -0.72
CA THR A 48 7.48 17.80 -1.53
C THR A 48 6.98 16.86 -2.62
N ALA A 49 7.64 16.88 -3.76
CA ALA A 49 7.31 16.00 -4.87
C ALA A 49 7.58 14.52 -4.53
N GLU A 50 6.76 13.65 -5.07
CA GLU A 50 6.91 12.21 -5.07
C GLU A 50 7.96 11.76 -6.08
N THR A 51 8.50 10.55 -5.91
CA THR A 51 9.50 9.96 -6.83
C THR A 51 8.92 8.89 -7.76
N GLY A 52 7.71 8.40 -7.49
CA GLY A 52 7.01 7.36 -8.25
C GLY A 52 6.37 6.33 -7.36
N PHE A 53 5.87 5.20 -7.93
CA PHE A 53 4.98 4.30 -7.19
C PHE A 53 5.34 2.81 -7.35
N ASP A 54 6.61 2.48 -7.58
CA ASP A 54 7.08 1.09 -7.51
C ASP A 54 7.57 0.76 -6.10
N PRO A 55 6.98 -0.25 -5.40
CA PRO A 55 7.40 -0.61 -4.04
C PRO A 55 8.88 -0.96 -3.90
N ALA A 56 9.52 -1.50 -4.94
CA ALA A 56 10.94 -1.80 -4.90
C ALA A 56 11.86 -0.58 -5.01
N TYR A 57 11.32 0.58 -5.41
CA TYR A 57 12.08 1.82 -5.58
C TYR A 57 11.81 2.86 -4.51
N VAL A 58 10.55 3.00 -4.09
CA VAL A 58 10.09 4.08 -3.21
C VAL A 58 10.75 4.00 -1.83
N HIS A 59 11.33 5.12 -1.40
CA HIS A 59 11.93 5.30 -0.08
C HIS A 59 11.67 6.70 0.51
N ASP A 60 10.85 7.51 -0.16
CA ASP A 60 10.41 8.80 0.34
C ASP A 60 8.99 8.70 0.94
N LEU A 61 8.70 9.60 1.89
CA LEU A 61 7.47 9.58 2.67
C LEU A 61 6.21 9.77 1.81
N TYR A 62 6.25 10.68 0.83
CA TYR A 62 5.06 11.06 0.07
C TYR A 62 4.68 10.03 -0.99
N SER A 63 5.67 9.43 -1.64
CA SER A 63 5.44 8.24 -2.45
C SER A 63 4.92 7.06 -1.62
N ALA A 64 5.46 6.83 -0.41
CA ALA A 64 5.01 5.79 0.50
C ALA A 64 3.55 5.96 0.91
N HIS A 65 3.07 7.19 1.15
CA HIS A 65 1.64 7.45 1.41
C HIS A 65 0.73 7.01 0.25
N VAL A 66 1.20 7.12 -0.99
CA VAL A 66 0.46 6.61 -2.15
C VAL A 66 0.52 5.09 -2.21
N LEU A 67 1.70 4.50 -1.95
CA LEU A 67 1.87 3.04 -1.93
C LEU A 67 0.91 2.35 -0.95
N THR A 68 0.80 2.86 0.30
CA THR A 68 -0.10 2.30 1.32
C THR A 68 -1.58 2.33 0.91
N SER A 69 -1.93 3.22 -0.02
CA SER A 69 -3.29 3.30 -0.56
C SER A 69 -3.55 2.30 -1.69
N ILE A 70 -2.50 1.82 -2.38
CA ILE A 70 -2.60 0.99 -3.58
C ILE A 70 -2.20 -0.46 -3.31
N PHE A 71 -1.13 -0.69 -2.54
CA PHE A 71 -0.60 -2.02 -2.25
C PHE A 71 -0.91 -2.45 -0.83
N GLU A 72 -1.13 -3.72 -0.64
CA GLU A 72 -1.37 -4.29 0.68
C GLU A 72 -0.22 -5.18 1.12
N THR A 73 0.19 -4.98 2.36
CA THR A 73 1.19 -5.79 3.06
C THR A 73 0.55 -6.97 3.78
N LEU A 74 1.35 -7.95 4.21
CA LEU A 74 0.84 -9.10 4.98
C LEU A 74 0.26 -8.68 6.32
N TYR A 75 0.88 -7.72 6.98
CA TYR A 75 0.49 -7.15 8.28
C TYR A 75 0.37 -5.63 8.19
N THR A 76 -0.32 -5.05 9.14
CA THR A 76 -0.44 -3.60 9.33
C THR A 76 -0.51 -3.28 10.81
N TYR A 77 -0.60 -2.00 11.16
CA TYR A 77 -0.72 -1.58 12.55
C TYR A 77 -2.16 -1.29 12.92
N ASP A 78 -2.53 -1.62 14.15
CA ASP A 78 -3.77 -1.17 14.77
C ASP A 78 -3.80 0.35 14.80
N TYR A 79 -4.87 0.94 14.28
CA TYR A 79 -4.98 2.38 14.06
C TYR A 79 -4.87 3.21 15.36
N LEU A 80 -5.36 2.68 16.47
CA LEU A 80 -5.39 3.40 17.75
C LEU A 80 -4.44 2.85 18.81
N ALA A 81 -3.91 1.63 18.65
CA ALA A 81 -3.11 0.99 19.70
C ALA A 81 -1.85 1.82 20.05
N ARG A 82 -1.65 2.01 21.34
CA ARG A 82 -0.46 2.64 21.93
C ARG A 82 0.00 1.80 23.15
N PRO A 83 1.18 1.18 23.12
CA PRO A 83 2.17 1.18 22.03
C PRO A 83 1.64 0.55 20.74
N ALA A 84 2.33 0.82 19.61
CA ALA A 84 1.94 0.30 18.31
C ALA A 84 1.80 -1.23 18.32
N LYS A 85 0.71 -1.74 17.76
CA LYS A 85 0.39 -3.16 17.74
C LYS A 85 0.23 -3.63 16.30
N LEU A 86 0.97 -4.66 15.93
CA LEU A 86 0.85 -5.32 14.64
C LEU A 86 -0.44 -6.17 14.60
N ILE A 87 -1.16 -6.10 13.48
CA ILE A 87 -2.36 -6.88 13.22
C ILE A 87 -2.31 -7.51 11.81
N PRO A 88 -3.04 -8.61 11.56
CA PRO A 88 -3.15 -9.18 10.23
C PRO A 88 -3.84 -8.21 9.25
N HIS A 89 -3.24 -8.06 8.05
CA HIS A 89 -3.83 -7.27 6.95
C HIS A 89 -4.32 -8.19 5.83
N VAL A 90 -3.41 -8.65 4.96
CA VAL A 90 -3.71 -9.70 3.98
C VAL A 90 -3.58 -11.09 4.60
N ALA A 91 -2.70 -11.26 5.57
CA ALA A 91 -2.61 -12.49 6.34
C ALA A 91 -3.91 -12.78 7.12
N THR A 92 -4.26 -14.05 7.29
CA THR A 92 -5.46 -14.48 8.05
C THR A 92 -5.28 -14.32 9.55
N ALA A 93 -4.03 -14.50 10.04
CA ALA A 93 -3.63 -14.42 11.44
C ALA A 93 -2.17 -13.95 11.55
N MET A 94 -1.69 -13.76 12.78
CA MET A 94 -0.25 -13.63 13.04
C MET A 94 0.47 -14.91 12.60
N PRO A 95 1.77 -14.85 12.20
CA PRO A 95 2.48 -16.00 11.65
C PRO A 95 2.61 -17.12 12.70
N GLU A 96 2.52 -18.35 12.24
CA GLU A 96 2.95 -19.50 13.03
C GLU A 96 4.46 -19.55 13.01
N VAL A 97 5.09 -19.57 14.19
CA VAL A 97 6.55 -19.54 14.32
C VAL A 97 7.02 -20.87 14.89
N SER A 98 8.00 -21.50 14.23
CA SER A 98 8.61 -22.75 14.71
C SER A 98 9.32 -22.57 16.05
N ALA A 99 9.50 -23.66 16.82
CA ALA A 99 10.11 -23.62 18.14
C ALA A 99 11.56 -23.06 18.13
N ASP A 100 12.30 -23.20 17.02
CA ASP A 100 13.62 -22.63 16.83
C ASP A 100 13.60 -21.13 16.46
N GLY A 101 12.42 -20.54 16.28
CA GLY A 101 12.24 -19.15 15.89
C GLY A 101 12.68 -18.82 14.45
N LEU A 102 12.94 -19.82 13.62
CA LEU A 102 13.49 -19.62 12.28
C LEU A 102 12.43 -19.65 11.19
N THR A 103 11.36 -20.45 11.34
CA THR A 103 10.36 -20.63 10.28
C THR A 103 9.07 -19.91 10.62
N TYR A 104 8.62 -19.09 9.69
CA TYR A 104 7.38 -18.31 9.75
C TYR A 104 6.42 -18.83 8.69
N THR A 105 5.31 -19.42 9.11
CA THR A 105 4.23 -19.84 8.20
C THR A 105 3.11 -18.81 8.24
N ILE A 106 2.76 -18.29 7.07
CA ILE A 106 1.80 -17.19 6.90
C ILE A 106 0.71 -17.65 5.94
N HIS A 107 -0.54 -17.62 6.39
CA HIS A 107 -1.69 -17.93 5.57
C HIS A 107 -2.34 -16.65 5.05
N ILE A 108 -2.62 -16.60 3.74
CA ILE A 108 -3.17 -15.45 3.03
C ILE A 108 -4.66 -15.62 2.86
N LYS A 109 -5.42 -14.54 3.06
CA LYS A 109 -6.87 -14.48 2.80
C LYS A 109 -7.16 -14.76 1.32
N LYS A 110 -8.16 -15.59 1.06
CA LYS A 110 -8.67 -15.85 -0.30
C LYS A 110 -9.59 -14.73 -0.77
N GLY A 111 -9.77 -14.62 -2.09
CA GLY A 111 -10.71 -13.68 -2.68
C GLY A 111 -10.25 -12.21 -2.66
N ILE A 112 -8.95 -11.97 -2.56
CA ILE A 112 -8.35 -10.65 -2.73
C ILE A 112 -7.89 -10.54 -4.18
N TYR A 113 -8.28 -9.46 -4.88
CA TYR A 113 -7.97 -9.30 -6.30
C TYR A 113 -7.17 -8.02 -6.54
N PHE A 114 -6.25 -8.09 -7.49
CA PHE A 114 -5.62 -6.90 -8.05
C PHE A 114 -6.66 -6.10 -8.84
N THR A 115 -6.53 -4.78 -8.83
CA THR A 115 -7.32 -3.90 -9.70
C THR A 115 -7.22 -4.38 -11.15
N ALA A 116 -8.33 -4.40 -11.88
CA ALA A 116 -8.37 -4.83 -13.26
C ALA A 116 -7.36 -4.07 -14.12
N ASP A 117 -6.57 -4.82 -14.90
CA ASP A 117 -5.54 -4.27 -15.76
C ASP A 117 -5.40 -5.06 -17.07
N PRO A 118 -5.05 -4.42 -18.20
CA PRO A 118 -4.77 -5.10 -19.46
C PRO A 118 -3.67 -6.16 -19.41
N ALA A 119 -2.79 -6.15 -18.39
CA ALA A 119 -1.80 -7.21 -18.16
C ALA A 119 -2.47 -8.56 -17.86
N PHE A 120 -3.65 -8.55 -17.27
CA PHE A 120 -4.43 -9.73 -16.90
C PHE A 120 -5.34 -10.27 -18.01
N LYS A 121 -5.30 -9.66 -19.22
CA LYS A 121 -6.03 -10.11 -20.42
C LYS A 121 -7.55 -10.25 -20.17
N GLY A 122 -8.14 -9.32 -19.40
CA GLY A 122 -9.56 -9.29 -19.08
C GLY A 122 -10.04 -10.32 -18.05
N LYS A 123 -9.11 -11.00 -17.35
CA LYS A 123 -9.44 -11.97 -16.29
C LYS A 123 -9.19 -11.37 -14.92
N PRO A 124 -10.06 -11.63 -13.92
CA PRO A 124 -9.77 -11.29 -12.54
C PRO A 124 -8.47 -11.95 -12.08
N ARG A 125 -7.57 -11.19 -11.45
CA ARG A 125 -6.27 -11.68 -10.97
C ARG A 125 -6.25 -11.72 -9.45
N GLU A 126 -6.42 -12.90 -8.89
CA GLU A 126 -6.39 -13.11 -7.44
C GLU A 126 -4.96 -13.01 -6.90
N LEU A 127 -4.82 -12.34 -5.76
CA LEU A 127 -3.58 -12.25 -4.99
C LEU A 127 -3.25 -13.62 -4.37
N THR A 128 -2.00 -14.01 -4.46
CA THR A 128 -1.51 -15.30 -3.96
C THR A 128 -0.19 -15.14 -3.20
N ALA A 129 0.25 -16.18 -2.51
CA ALA A 129 1.56 -16.24 -1.85
C ALA A 129 2.73 -16.07 -2.84
N TYR A 130 2.55 -16.49 -4.09
CA TYR A 130 3.56 -16.29 -5.14
C TYR A 130 3.86 -14.82 -5.42
N ASP A 131 2.87 -13.94 -5.27
CA ASP A 131 3.04 -12.51 -5.52
C ASP A 131 3.92 -11.86 -4.43
N TYR A 132 3.77 -12.28 -3.17
CA TYR A 132 4.67 -11.86 -2.09
C TYR A 132 6.08 -12.42 -2.28
N ALA A 133 6.22 -13.70 -2.62
CA ALA A 133 7.53 -14.29 -2.88
C ALA A 133 8.24 -13.58 -4.05
N TYR A 134 7.52 -13.23 -5.11
CA TYR A 134 8.03 -12.43 -6.21
C TYR A 134 8.44 -11.03 -5.77
N SER A 135 7.60 -10.33 -5.01
CA SER A 135 7.89 -8.98 -4.50
C SER A 135 9.13 -8.96 -3.61
N PHE A 136 9.30 -9.96 -2.73
CA PHE A 136 10.49 -10.07 -1.87
C PHE A 136 11.76 -10.32 -2.68
N LYS A 137 11.68 -11.13 -3.73
CA LYS A 137 12.79 -11.32 -4.66
C LYS A 137 13.16 -10.04 -5.39
N ARG A 138 12.17 -9.19 -5.76
CA ARG A 138 12.45 -7.88 -6.38
C ARG A 138 13.22 -6.94 -5.47
N LEU A 139 12.92 -6.91 -4.18
CA LEU A 139 13.68 -6.09 -3.22
C LEU A 139 15.15 -6.49 -3.15
N LEU A 140 15.47 -7.75 -3.43
CA LEU A 140 16.82 -8.33 -3.33
C LEU A 140 17.52 -8.52 -4.68
N ASP A 141 16.86 -8.17 -5.79
CA ASP A 141 17.49 -8.19 -7.11
C ASP A 141 18.59 -7.12 -7.19
N PRO A 142 19.88 -7.49 -7.29
CA PRO A 142 20.97 -6.53 -7.32
C PRO A 142 20.93 -5.59 -8.53
N ASN A 143 20.23 -5.98 -9.61
CA ASN A 143 20.08 -5.13 -10.78
C ASN A 143 19.13 -3.95 -10.53
N LEU A 144 18.14 -4.11 -9.64
CA LEU A 144 17.23 -3.06 -9.23
C LEU A 144 17.89 -2.07 -8.25
N ARG A 145 18.89 -2.52 -7.48
CA ARG A 145 19.54 -1.69 -6.44
C ARG A 145 18.51 -1.04 -5.51
N SER A 146 17.52 -1.82 -5.10
CA SER A 146 16.44 -1.33 -4.25
C SER A 146 16.99 -0.67 -2.98
N PRO A 147 16.61 0.56 -2.64
CA PRO A 147 16.98 1.19 -1.38
C PRO A 147 16.36 0.47 -0.17
N ASN A 148 15.41 -0.43 -0.41
CA ASN A 148 14.68 -1.19 0.60
C ASN A 148 15.21 -2.63 0.78
N SER A 149 16.31 -3.00 0.13
CA SER A 149 16.91 -4.35 0.25
C SER A 149 17.22 -4.74 1.71
N TRP A 150 17.58 -3.77 2.54
CA TRP A 150 17.88 -3.94 3.97
C TRP A 150 16.76 -4.62 4.76
N LEU A 151 15.50 -4.53 4.31
CA LEU A 151 14.36 -5.20 4.94
C LEU A 151 14.54 -6.72 4.98
N LEU A 152 15.12 -7.30 3.92
CA LEU A 152 15.21 -8.75 3.72
C LEU A 152 16.64 -9.26 3.47
N GLU A 153 17.60 -8.35 3.28
CA GLU A 153 19.00 -8.68 3.05
C GLU A 153 19.58 -9.48 4.22
N ASP A 154 20.32 -10.55 3.92
CA ASP A 154 20.92 -11.47 4.89
C ASP A 154 19.94 -12.15 5.86
N LYS A 155 18.63 -12.07 5.63
CA LYS A 155 17.64 -12.64 6.54
C LYS A 155 17.08 -13.99 6.08
N ILE A 156 16.81 -14.15 4.79
CA ILE A 156 16.10 -15.33 4.24
C ILE A 156 17.12 -16.38 3.80
N GLU A 157 16.96 -17.62 4.30
CA GLU A 157 17.84 -18.74 3.96
C GLU A 157 17.88 -19.00 2.47
N GLY A 158 19.09 -19.19 1.89
CA GLY A 158 19.30 -19.45 0.48
C GLY A 158 19.19 -18.24 -0.45
N MET A 159 18.66 -17.10 0.01
CA MET A 159 18.48 -15.91 -0.84
C MET A 159 19.82 -15.29 -1.27
N ASN A 160 20.81 -15.28 -0.39
CA ASN A 160 22.14 -14.75 -0.70
C ASN A 160 22.85 -15.52 -1.82
N ALA A 161 22.57 -16.81 -1.97
CA ALA A 161 23.12 -17.59 -3.07
C ALA A 161 22.54 -17.14 -4.42
N LEU A 162 21.23 -16.85 -4.46
CA LEU A 162 20.56 -16.31 -5.63
C LEU A 162 21.11 -14.92 -6.00
N VAL A 163 21.27 -14.02 -5.01
CA VAL A 163 21.85 -12.69 -5.21
C VAL A 163 23.29 -12.78 -5.74
N LYS A 164 24.13 -13.64 -5.16
CA LYS A 164 25.52 -13.87 -5.62
C LYS A 164 25.57 -14.39 -7.07
N ALA A 165 24.66 -15.32 -7.42
CA ALA A 165 24.56 -15.83 -8.79
C ALA A 165 24.16 -14.73 -9.78
N ALA A 166 23.22 -13.85 -9.39
CA ALA A 166 22.81 -12.72 -10.20
C ALA A 166 23.94 -11.70 -10.39
N ASN A 167 24.68 -11.36 -9.35
CA ASN A 167 25.85 -10.49 -9.43
C ASN A 167 26.92 -11.02 -10.39
N LYS A 168 27.10 -12.35 -10.46
CA LYS A 168 28.07 -12.99 -11.36
C LYS A 168 27.57 -13.04 -12.81
N SER A 169 26.29 -13.31 -13.02
CA SER A 169 25.70 -13.49 -14.36
C SER A 169 25.12 -12.22 -14.96
N GLY A 170 24.91 -11.17 -14.16
CA GLY A 170 24.16 -9.97 -14.55
C GLY A 170 22.65 -10.19 -14.65
N LYS A 171 22.14 -11.39 -14.30
CA LYS A 171 20.73 -11.75 -14.49
C LYS A 171 20.16 -12.40 -13.23
N PHE A 172 19.07 -11.83 -12.69
CA PHE A 172 18.37 -12.39 -11.54
C PHE A 172 17.30 -13.40 -12.00
N ASN A 173 17.34 -14.62 -11.45
CA ASN A 173 16.38 -15.66 -11.78
C ASN A 173 15.22 -15.69 -10.78
N TYR A 174 14.12 -15.02 -11.11
CA TYR A 174 12.91 -14.97 -10.28
C TYR A 174 12.22 -16.33 -10.09
N ASP A 175 12.45 -17.29 -10.99
CA ASP A 175 11.83 -18.63 -10.97
C ASP A 175 12.66 -19.65 -10.17
N GLN A 176 13.86 -19.28 -9.74
CA GLN A 176 14.70 -20.17 -8.93
C GLN A 176 14.07 -20.40 -7.55
N ASN A 177 13.98 -21.66 -7.15
CA ASN A 177 13.59 -22.03 -5.81
C ASN A 177 14.63 -21.57 -4.79
N VAL A 178 14.15 -21.04 -3.69
CA VAL A 178 14.94 -20.58 -2.53
C VAL A 178 14.48 -21.37 -1.31
N SER A 179 15.39 -22.04 -0.60
CA SER A 179 15.04 -22.92 0.53
C SER A 179 14.24 -22.20 1.62
N GLY A 180 14.61 -20.95 1.88
CA GLY A 180 13.96 -20.12 2.88
C GLY A 180 12.77 -19.31 2.40
N LEU A 181 12.32 -19.46 1.14
CA LEU A 181 11.15 -18.72 0.62
C LEU A 181 10.30 -19.67 -0.22
N GLN A 182 9.30 -20.28 0.42
CA GLN A 182 8.49 -21.32 -0.17
C GLN A 182 7.02 -20.93 -0.23
N THR A 183 6.35 -21.38 -1.28
CA THR A 183 4.90 -21.22 -1.48
C THR A 183 4.32 -22.59 -1.78
N PRO A 184 4.08 -23.43 -0.74
CA PRO A 184 3.60 -24.81 -0.92
C PRO A 184 2.24 -24.87 -1.61
N ASP A 185 1.45 -23.83 -1.46
CA ASP A 185 0.19 -23.63 -2.19
C ASP A 185 -0.06 -22.13 -2.44
N LYS A 186 -1.18 -21.81 -3.10
CA LYS A 186 -1.56 -20.44 -3.48
C LYS A 186 -1.67 -19.46 -2.29
N TYR A 187 -1.94 -19.96 -1.10
CA TYR A 187 -2.32 -19.15 0.05
C TYR A 187 -1.42 -19.35 1.26
N THR A 188 -0.36 -20.12 1.10
CA THR A 188 0.62 -20.36 2.17
C THR A 188 1.98 -19.87 1.74
N LEU A 189 2.54 -18.93 2.53
CA LEU A 189 3.90 -18.44 2.41
C LEU A 189 4.71 -18.94 3.61
N VAL A 190 5.81 -19.64 3.33
CA VAL A 190 6.74 -20.11 4.36
C VAL A 190 8.06 -19.39 4.18
N ILE A 191 8.51 -18.71 5.24
CA ILE A 191 9.77 -17.98 5.27
C ILE A 191 10.65 -18.59 6.36
N ARG A 192 11.86 -19.07 5.97
CA ARG A 192 12.87 -19.52 6.90
C ARG A 192 14.02 -18.54 6.95
N LEU A 193 14.31 -18.07 8.15
CA LEU A 193 15.39 -17.11 8.41
C LEU A 193 16.72 -17.82 8.65
N VAL A 194 17.82 -17.11 8.41
CA VAL A 194 19.19 -17.58 8.72
C VAL A 194 19.50 -17.52 10.22
N LYS A 195 18.78 -16.69 10.97
CA LYS A 195 18.86 -16.57 12.44
C LYS A 195 17.50 -16.11 12.98
N PRO A 196 17.15 -16.45 14.24
CA PRO A 196 15.90 -16.01 14.85
C PRO A 196 15.79 -14.48 14.87
N ASP A 197 14.64 -13.95 14.46
CA ASP A 197 14.32 -12.51 14.51
C ASP A 197 12.84 -12.34 14.85
N TYR A 198 12.51 -12.17 16.11
CA TYR A 198 11.13 -12.00 16.57
C TYR A 198 10.49 -10.68 16.11
N ASN A 199 11.28 -9.74 15.59
CA ASN A 199 10.80 -8.51 14.98
C ASN A 199 10.52 -8.67 13.47
N PHE A 200 10.85 -9.82 12.88
CA PHE A 200 10.65 -10.06 11.45
C PHE A 200 9.24 -9.74 10.95
N PRO A 201 8.14 -10.05 11.67
CA PRO A 201 6.80 -9.69 11.23
C PRO A 201 6.58 -8.17 11.07
N LEU A 202 7.30 -7.31 11.80
CA LEU A 202 7.24 -5.86 11.64
C LEU A 202 7.76 -5.42 10.26
N LEU A 203 8.75 -6.13 9.71
CA LEU A 203 9.29 -5.84 8.38
C LEU A 203 8.27 -6.15 7.30
N LEU A 204 7.38 -7.13 7.53
CA LEU A 204 6.32 -7.54 6.60
C LEU A 204 5.08 -6.60 6.63
N ALA A 205 5.12 -5.56 7.46
CA ALA A 205 4.16 -4.47 7.47
C ALA A 205 4.70 -3.20 6.77
N HIS A 206 5.94 -3.23 6.30
CA HIS A 206 6.56 -2.10 5.60
C HIS A 206 6.09 -2.01 4.16
N ASP A 207 5.75 -0.82 3.69
CA ASP A 207 5.16 -0.56 2.37
C ASP A 207 5.88 -1.25 1.19
N PRO A 208 7.25 -1.27 1.13
CA PRO A 208 7.97 -1.94 0.07
C PRO A 208 7.73 -3.46 -0.01
N THR A 209 7.18 -4.07 1.05
CA THR A 209 6.84 -5.50 1.08
C THR A 209 5.44 -5.80 0.53
N GLY A 210 4.71 -4.79 0.08
CA GLY A 210 3.42 -4.96 -0.60
C GLY A 210 3.54 -5.83 -1.86
N ALA A 211 2.51 -6.63 -2.11
CA ALA A 211 2.52 -7.54 -3.25
C ALA A 211 2.32 -6.82 -4.58
N VAL A 212 3.16 -7.14 -5.56
CA VAL A 212 3.01 -6.72 -6.96
C VAL A 212 2.75 -7.91 -7.86
N ALA A 213 1.90 -7.74 -8.87
CA ALA A 213 1.64 -8.76 -9.87
C ALA A 213 2.79 -8.79 -10.91
N ARG A 214 3.39 -9.98 -11.11
CA ARG A 214 4.50 -10.16 -12.07
C ARG A 214 4.12 -9.71 -13.48
N GLU A 215 2.90 -9.99 -13.90
CA GLU A 215 2.37 -9.66 -15.22
C GLU A 215 2.37 -8.15 -15.48
N VAL A 216 2.09 -7.36 -14.45
CA VAL A 216 2.12 -5.88 -14.49
C VAL A 216 3.55 -5.40 -14.62
N ILE A 217 4.45 -5.94 -13.80
CA ILE A 217 5.87 -5.58 -13.85
C ILE A 217 6.46 -5.90 -15.24
N GLU A 218 6.24 -7.12 -15.74
CA GLU A 218 6.78 -7.52 -17.04
C GLU A 218 6.24 -6.68 -18.21
N LYS A 219 5.00 -6.21 -18.12
CA LYS A 219 4.36 -5.41 -19.17
C LYS A 219 4.77 -3.94 -19.19
N TYR A 220 4.93 -3.33 -18.00
CA TYR A 220 5.04 -1.87 -17.88
C TYR A 220 6.38 -1.38 -17.35
N LYS A 221 7.31 -2.29 -17.03
CA LYS A 221 8.64 -1.91 -16.54
C LYS A 221 9.39 -1.00 -17.53
N ASP A 222 10.03 0.02 -17.01
CA ASP A 222 10.93 0.89 -17.76
C ASP A 222 12.30 0.23 -18.00
N LYS A 223 13.25 1.00 -18.54
CA LYS A 223 14.64 0.53 -18.81
C LYS A 223 15.39 0.14 -17.53
N ALA A 224 15.01 0.70 -16.38
CA ALA A 224 15.57 0.37 -15.07
C ALA A 224 14.80 -0.77 -14.38
N SER A 225 13.81 -1.36 -15.04
CA SER A 225 12.95 -2.47 -14.57
C SER A 225 12.00 -2.08 -13.43
N PHE A 226 11.61 -0.79 -13.33
CA PHE A 226 10.60 -0.29 -12.40
C PHE A 226 9.30 0.08 -13.10
N VAL A 227 8.20 0.03 -12.35
CA VAL A 227 6.87 0.46 -12.82
C VAL A 227 6.44 1.70 -12.02
N MET A 228 7.06 2.84 -12.34
CA MET A 228 6.92 4.06 -11.55
C MET A 228 5.55 4.74 -11.67
N GLY A 229 4.93 4.71 -12.83
CA GLY A 229 3.70 5.44 -13.13
C GLY A 229 2.46 4.58 -13.39
N HIS A 230 2.56 3.26 -13.23
CA HIS A 230 1.44 2.33 -13.47
C HIS A 230 1.28 1.31 -12.33
N PRO A 231 1.09 1.78 -11.08
CA PRO A 231 0.92 0.88 -9.95
C PRO A 231 -0.43 0.17 -10.02
N VAL A 232 -0.42 -1.15 -9.93
CA VAL A 232 -1.61 -2.00 -9.88
C VAL A 232 -1.51 -2.85 -8.62
N GLY A 233 -2.38 -2.59 -7.66
CA GLY A 233 -2.39 -3.25 -6.37
C GLY A 233 -3.75 -3.82 -6.00
N THR A 234 -3.86 -4.27 -4.76
CA THR A 234 -5.08 -4.85 -4.17
C THR A 234 -5.74 -3.93 -3.15
N GLY A 235 -5.15 -2.75 -2.93
CA GLY A 235 -5.53 -1.81 -1.89
C GLY A 235 -6.82 -1.04 -2.17
N PRO A 236 -7.21 -0.17 -1.22
CA PRO A 236 -8.46 0.57 -1.27
C PRO A 236 -8.57 1.59 -2.41
N TYR A 237 -7.44 2.01 -2.97
CA TYR A 237 -7.41 2.99 -4.06
C TYR A 237 -6.57 2.52 -5.23
N MET A 238 -6.79 3.13 -6.38
CA MET A 238 -6.02 2.95 -7.60
C MET A 238 -5.59 4.31 -8.15
N LEU A 239 -4.43 4.38 -8.81
CA LEU A 239 -3.94 5.58 -9.46
C LEU A 239 -4.82 5.88 -10.69
N SER A 240 -5.48 7.04 -10.69
CA SER A 240 -6.31 7.51 -11.80
C SER A 240 -5.60 8.54 -12.67
N LYS A 241 -4.78 9.39 -12.06
CA LYS A 241 -4.00 10.42 -12.76
C LYS A 241 -2.72 10.72 -12.00
N TRP A 242 -1.64 10.88 -12.74
CA TRP A 242 -0.37 11.35 -12.20
C TRP A 242 0.27 12.37 -13.15
N ILE A 243 0.54 13.55 -12.62
CA ILE A 243 1.36 14.58 -13.25
C ILE A 243 2.52 14.80 -12.26
N PRO A 244 3.73 14.29 -12.57
CA PRO A 244 4.87 14.35 -11.67
C PRO A 244 5.12 15.74 -11.09
N ALA A 245 5.41 15.79 -9.79
CA ALA A 245 5.64 17.02 -9.02
C ALA A 245 4.50 18.06 -9.09
N SER A 246 3.28 17.63 -9.43
CA SER A 246 2.13 18.54 -9.57
C SER A 246 0.85 17.98 -8.98
N ARG A 247 0.37 16.82 -9.46
CA ARG A 247 -0.94 16.29 -9.03
C ARG A 247 -1.02 14.78 -9.13
N ILE A 248 -1.57 14.17 -8.08
CA ILE A 248 -1.89 12.74 -8.01
C ILE A 248 -3.38 12.61 -7.71
N VAL A 249 -4.10 11.82 -8.49
CA VAL A 249 -5.52 11.52 -8.23
C VAL A 249 -5.67 10.02 -8.03
N LEU A 250 -6.11 9.66 -6.84
CA LEU A 250 -6.48 8.28 -6.49
C LEU A 250 -8.00 8.16 -6.49
N LYS A 251 -8.51 7.09 -7.07
CA LYS A 251 -9.92 6.71 -7.00
C LYS A 251 -10.10 5.44 -6.20
N ALA A 252 -11.20 5.34 -5.48
CA ALA A 252 -11.53 4.12 -4.77
C ALA A 252 -11.53 2.92 -5.73
N ASN A 253 -10.83 1.86 -5.34
CA ASN A 253 -10.77 0.62 -6.09
C ASN A 253 -12.14 -0.09 -6.01
N PRO A 254 -12.86 -0.27 -7.13
CA PRO A 254 -14.18 -0.88 -7.11
C PRO A 254 -14.16 -2.36 -6.70
N GLU A 255 -13.02 -3.02 -6.83
CA GLU A 255 -12.80 -4.44 -6.51
C GLU A 255 -12.27 -4.65 -5.08
N TYR A 256 -12.04 -3.56 -4.34
CA TYR A 256 -11.56 -3.64 -2.98
C TYR A 256 -12.64 -4.22 -2.07
N ARG A 257 -12.29 -5.28 -1.35
CA ARG A 257 -13.22 -6.00 -0.45
C ARG A 257 -13.76 -5.18 0.71
N GLY A 258 -13.13 -4.02 1.00
CA GLY A 258 -13.44 -3.23 2.18
C GLY A 258 -13.01 -3.89 3.50
N PHE A 259 -13.16 -3.14 4.57
CA PHE A 259 -13.07 -3.67 5.93
C PHE A 259 -13.98 -2.89 6.87
N THR A 260 -14.45 -3.54 7.92
CA THR A 260 -15.21 -2.87 8.97
C THR A 260 -14.25 -2.23 9.96
N TRP A 261 -14.35 -0.91 10.14
CA TRP A 261 -13.55 -0.19 11.11
C TRP A 261 -13.97 -0.57 12.54
N ASN A 262 -13.13 -1.33 13.24
CA ASN A 262 -13.46 -1.88 14.55
C ASN A 262 -12.24 -1.87 15.47
N PHE A 263 -11.68 -0.68 15.69
CA PHE A 263 -10.57 -0.46 16.61
C PHE A 263 -11.07 0.03 17.97
N ASN A 264 -10.30 -0.23 19.02
CA ASN A 264 -10.62 0.18 20.36
C ASN A 264 -9.79 1.40 20.76
N ALA A 265 -10.36 2.27 21.60
CA ALA A 265 -9.63 3.40 22.16
C ALA A 265 -8.44 2.91 22.99
N SER A 266 -7.29 3.53 22.81
CA SER A 266 -6.09 3.34 23.65
C SER A 266 -5.88 4.50 24.62
N SER A 267 -6.58 5.60 24.38
CA SER A 267 -6.53 6.80 25.23
C SER A 267 -7.91 7.48 25.29
N PRO A 268 -8.20 8.32 26.31
CA PRO A 268 -9.46 9.05 26.40
C PRO A 268 -9.76 9.93 25.17
N GLY A 269 -8.73 10.42 24.47
CA GLY A 269 -8.90 11.22 23.26
C GLY A 269 -9.41 10.41 22.05
N ASP A 270 -9.26 9.09 22.05
CA ASP A 270 -9.69 8.21 20.95
C ASP A 270 -11.19 7.91 20.97
N GLU A 271 -11.88 8.11 22.09
CA GLU A 271 -13.30 7.73 22.26
C GLU A 271 -14.21 8.38 21.23
N ALA A 272 -13.97 9.65 20.91
CA ALA A 272 -14.73 10.38 19.91
C ALA A 272 -14.56 9.78 18.50
N ILE A 273 -13.35 9.33 18.16
CA ILE A 273 -13.03 8.66 16.89
C ILE A 273 -13.76 7.31 16.85
N VAL A 274 -13.65 6.51 17.91
CA VAL A 274 -14.31 5.20 18.02
C VAL A 274 -15.82 5.36 17.88
N LYS A 275 -16.45 6.28 18.62
CA LYS A 275 -17.88 6.54 18.52
C LYS A 275 -18.32 6.90 17.10
N ARG A 276 -17.49 7.63 16.35
CA ARG A 276 -17.79 8.07 14.99
C ARG A 276 -17.59 6.99 13.94
N LEU A 277 -16.59 6.12 14.09
CA LEU A 277 -16.13 5.21 13.03
C LEU A 277 -16.46 3.73 13.26
N LYS A 278 -16.67 3.29 14.50
CA LYS A 278 -16.94 1.88 14.83
C LYS A 278 -18.11 1.32 14.02
N GLY A 279 -17.90 0.20 13.39
CA GLY A 279 -18.88 -0.49 12.53
C GLY A 279 -19.00 0.06 11.11
N LYS A 280 -18.33 1.16 10.77
CA LYS A 280 -18.36 1.69 9.40
C LYS A 280 -17.49 0.89 8.45
N GLN A 281 -17.99 0.72 7.24
CA GLN A 281 -17.22 0.10 6.15
C GLN A 281 -16.24 1.11 5.56
N MET A 282 -15.02 0.65 5.28
CA MET A 282 -13.93 1.45 4.70
C MET A 282 -13.49 0.89 3.34
N PRO A 283 -13.03 1.76 2.42
CA PRO A 283 -12.91 3.21 2.51
C PRO A 283 -14.25 3.93 2.38
N GLN A 284 -14.36 5.18 2.87
CA GLN A 284 -15.57 6.02 2.74
C GLN A 284 -15.42 7.13 1.70
N ILE A 285 -14.19 7.41 1.26
CA ILE A 285 -13.86 8.50 0.35
C ILE A 285 -13.68 7.92 -1.04
N GLY A 286 -14.37 8.50 -2.04
CA GLY A 286 -14.32 8.02 -3.42
C GLY A 286 -13.11 8.51 -4.20
N THR A 287 -12.62 9.71 -3.89
CA THR A 287 -11.47 10.30 -4.58
C THR A 287 -10.54 11.00 -3.59
N ILE A 288 -9.24 10.78 -3.73
CA ILE A 288 -8.20 11.55 -3.06
C ILE A 288 -7.46 12.34 -4.13
N ASP A 289 -7.54 13.66 -4.04
CA ASP A 289 -6.92 14.60 -4.96
C ASP A 289 -5.76 15.30 -4.26
N ILE A 290 -4.55 14.93 -4.63
CA ILE A 290 -3.32 15.40 -4.00
C ILE A 290 -2.65 16.40 -4.94
N GLN A 291 -2.38 17.59 -4.44
CA GLN A 291 -1.60 18.62 -5.12
C GLN A 291 -0.21 18.73 -4.49
N VAL A 292 0.81 18.97 -5.28
CA VAL A 292 2.15 19.25 -4.77
C VAL A 292 2.31 20.77 -4.66
N MET A 293 2.56 21.26 -3.45
CA MET A 293 2.78 22.68 -3.16
C MET A 293 3.93 22.83 -2.16
N GLU A 294 5.13 23.11 -2.64
CA GLU A 294 6.33 23.17 -1.80
C GLU A 294 6.35 24.40 -0.87
N GLU A 295 5.79 25.52 -1.34
CA GLU A 295 5.79 26.76 -0.61
C GLU A 295 4.74 26.81 0.52
N ASN A 296 5.18 27.06 1.75
CA ASN A 296 4.35 27.14 2.94
C ASN A 296 3.20 28.15 2.80
N GLN A 297 3.49 29.33 2.22
CA GLN A 297 2.49 30.38 2.05
C GLN A 297 1.40 29.97 1.06
N SER A 298 1.76 29.29 -0.02
CA SER A 298 0.81 28.78 -1.00
C SER A 298 -0.12 27.74 -0.40
N ARG A 299 0.42 26.80 0.40
CA ARG A 299 -0.40 25.80 1.13
C ARG A 299 -1.38 26.47 2.08
N TRP A 300 -0.92 27.48 2.83
CA TRP A 300 -1.77 28.21 3.76
C TRP A 300 -2.92 28.93 3.05
N LEU A 301 -2.64 29.60 1.94
CA LEU A 301 -3.66 30.31 1.16
C LEU A 301 -4.67 29.33 0.53
N ALA A 302 -4.21 28.20 0.00
CA ALA A 302 -5.08 27.16 -0.54
C ALA A 302 -6.02 26.58 0.55
N PHE A 303 -5.50 26.38 1.77
CA PHE A 303 -6.32 25.94 2.90
C PHE A 303 -7.37 27.00 3.29
N GLN A 304 -6.98 28.27 3.41
CA GLN A 304 -7.92 29.35 3.75
C GLN A 304 -9.02 29.55 2.70
N ARG A 305 -8.74 29.24 1.41
CA ARG A 305 -9.74 29.28 0.33
C ARG A 305 -10.60 28.02 0.24
N GLY A 306 -10.32 27.01 1.10
CA GLY A 306 -11.00 25.73 1.02
C GLY A 306 -10.65 24.92 -0.23
N GLU A 307 -9.50 25.15 -0.86
CA GLU A 307 -8.99 24.39 -1.99
C GLU A 307 -8.36 23.06 -1.56
N VAL A 308 -7.92 22.97 -0.30
CA VAL A 308 -7.44 21.76 0.37
C VAL A 308 -8.13 21.57 1.71
N ASP A 309 -8.34 20.31 2.09
CA ASP A 309 -9.10 19.95 3.31
C ASP A 309 -8.19 19.76 4.53
N ILE A 310 -6.92 19.41 4.30
CA ILE A 310 -5.95 19.12 5.35
C ILE A 310 -4.60 19.73 4.95
N ILE A 311 -3.93 20.37 5.90
CA ILE A 311 -2.53 20.78 5.77
C ILE A 311 -1.73 20.38 7.02
N GLN A 312 -0.47 20.09 6.81
CA GLN A 312 0.50 19.94 7.89
C GLN A 312 1.04 21.30 8.30
N LEU A 313 1.09 21.55 9.61
CA LEU A 313 1.60 22.81 10.15
C LEU A 313 3.08 22.66 10.46
N GLU A 314 3.92 23.30 9.65
CA GLU A 314 5.37 23.32 9.80
C GLU A 314 5.91 24.74 9.84
N GLY A 315 7.02 24.93 10.55
CA GLY A 315 7.75 26.19 10.58
C GLY A 315 6.84 27.39 10.88
N GLN A 316 6.80 28.34 9.96
CA GLN A 316 6.04 29.59 10.11
C GLN A 316 4.51 29.40 10.10
N LEU A 317 3.99 28.27 9.57
CA LEU A 317 2.55 28.01 9.57
C LEU A 317 2.00 27.77 10.97
N VAL A 318 2.82 27.27 11.88
CA VAL A 318 2.43 27.03 13.29
C VAL A 318 1.92 28.33 13.91
N SER A 319 2.65 29.43 13.79
CA SER A 319 2.26 30.71 14.37
C SER A 319 1.01 31.33 13.73
N LYS A 320 0.70 30.99 12.48
CA LYS A 320 -0.52 31.42 11.79
C LYS A 320 -1.77 30.70 12.29
N ALA A 321 -1.65 29.43 12.65
CA ALA A 321 -2.78 28.62 13.08
C ALA A 321 -2.91 28.50 14.61
N ILE A 322 -1.80 28.60 15.35
CA ILE A 322 -1.74 28.34 16.79
C ILE A 322 -1.30 29.56 17.55
N LYS A 323 -2.01 29.87 18.64
CA LYS A 323 -1.67 30.89 19.66
C LYS A 323 -1.81 30.25 21.04
N ASP A 324 -0.82 30.45 21.91
CA ASP A 324 -0.80 29.94 23.30
C ASP A 324 -1.11 28.42 23.37
N GLY A 325 -0.56 27.65 22.40
CA GLY A 325 -0.75 26.21 22.32
C GLY A 325 -2.15 25.77 21.87
N LYS A 326 -3.03 26.64 21.43
CA LYS A 326 -4.40 26.34 20.98
C LYS A 326 -4.64 26.84 19.57
N LEU A 327 -5.59 26.20 18.88
CA LEU A 327 -6.06 26.72 17.59
C LEU A 327 -6.60 28.14 17.78
N ARG A 328 -6.25 29.02 16.85
CA ARG A 328 -6.73 30.41 16.88
C ARG A 328 -8.26 30.46 16.84
N PRO A 329 -8.93 31.31 17.63
CA PRO A 329 -10.38 31.35 17.74
C PRO A 329 -11.11 31.59 16.41
N GLU A 330 -10.52 32.37 15.52
CA GLU A 330 -11.06 32.64 14.18
C GLU A 330 -11.18 31.37 13.35
N LEU A 331 -10.14 30.52 13.33
CA LEU A 331 -10.16 29.24 12.62
C LEU A 331 -11.13 28.24 13.28
N ALA A 332 -11.20 28.22 14.60
CA ALA A 332 -12.14 27.37 15.31
C ALA A 332 -13.60 27.73 14.99
N LYS A 333 -13.93 29.04 14.84
CA LYS A 333 -15.26 29.50 14.41
C LYS A 333 -15.61 29.05 12.98
N GLU A 334 -14.63 28.90 12.11
CA GLU A 334 -14.79 28.36 10.75
C GLU A 334 -14.92 26.84 10.72
N GLY A 335 -14.88 26.17 11.89
CA GLY A 335 -14.99 24.70 11.99
C GLY A 335 -13.67 23.95 11.76
N VAL A 336 -12.54 24.66 11.69
CA VAL A 336 -11.23 24.04 11.56
C VAL A 336 -10.92 23.25 12.85
N GLN A 337 -10.36 22.05 12.66
CA GLN A 337 -9.93 21.16 13.75
C GLN A 337 -8.41 21.04 13.76
N LEU A 338 -7.82 21.10 14.95
CA LEU A 338 -6.40 20.84 15.17
C LEU A 338 -6.22 19.41 15.67
N SER A 339 -5.51 18.59 14.91
CA SER A 339 -5.03 17.28 15.35
C SER A 339 -3.54 17.38 15.67
N ARG A 340 -3.13 16.76 16.77
CA ARG A 340 -1.71 16.60 17.12
C ARG A 340 -1.41 15.12 17.20
N ILE A 341 -0.36 14.73 16.51
CA ILE A 341 0.15 13.37 16.53
C ILE A 341 1.60 13.40 17.02
N VAL A 342 2.01 12.35 17.70
CA VAL A 342 3.43 12.13 17.97
C VAL A 342 4.00 11.48 16.72
N ASP A 343 4.91 12.20 16.08
CA ASP A 343 5.63 11.67 14.92
C ASP A 343 6.86 10.92 15.42
N PRO A 344 7.05 9.64 15.10
CA PRO A 344 8.24 8.86 15.45
C PRO A 344 9.45 9.21 14.57
N GLU A 345 9.55 10.44 14.13
CA GLU A 345 10.66 10.94 13.32
C GLU A 345 11.86 11.29 14.19
N ILE A 346 13.04 10.98 13.71
CA ILE A 346 14.32 11.39 14.28
C ILE A 346 15.03 12.30 13.29
N SER A 347 15.20 13.57 13.66
CA SER A 347 16.05 14.50 12.91
C SER A 347 17.45 14.52 13.52
N TYR A 348 18.47 14.37 12.71
CA TYR A 348 19.85 14.39 13.17
C TYR A 348 20.76 15.15 12.20
N ILE A 349 21.84 15.72 12.76
CA ILE A 349 22.94 16.31 12.01
C ILE A 349 24.13 15.40 12.15
N TYR A 350 24.76 15.04 11.05
CA TYR A 350 26.03 14.32 11.07
C TYR A 350 27.10 15.09 10.30
N TRP A 351 28.34 14.89 10.71
CA TRP A 351 29.48 15.55 10.12
C TRP A 351 30.22 14.61 9.19
N ASN A 352 30.67 15.11 8.04
CA ASN A 352 31.60 14.37 7.21
C ASN A 352 32.96 14.26 7.93
N LEU A 353 33.23 13.12 8.56
CA LEU A 353 34.47 12.91 9.33
C LEU A 353 35.73 12.85 8.45
N LYS A 354 35.60 12.81 7.13
CA LYS A 354 36.72 12.90 6.17
C LYS A 354 37.02 14.35 5.75
N ASP A 355 36.17 15.30 6.12
CA ASP A 355 36.35 16.70 5.81
C ASP A 355 37.62 17.26 6.49
N PRO A 356 38.47 18.04 5.80
CA PRO A 356 39.72 18.54 6.35
C PRO A 356 39.51 19.58 7.47
N VAL A 357 38.38 20.31 7.46
CA VAL A 357 38.08 21.33 8.47
C VAL A 357 37.36 20.77 9.67
N VAL A 358 36.19 20.14 9.46
CA VAL A 358 35.33 19.66 10.56
C VAL A 358 35.49 18.16 10.85
N GLY A 359 36.16 17.42 9.99
CA GLY A 359 36.39 15.98 10.13
C GLY A 359 37.52 15.62 11.10
N GLY A 360 37.74 14.31 11.27
CA GLY A 360 38.75 13.76 12.17
C GLY A 360 38.29 13.65 13.62
N MET A 361 39.12 13.01 14.45
CA MET A 361 38.80 12.64 15.83
C MET A 361 39.74 13.31 16.86
N SER A 362 40.54 14.35 16.45
CA SER A 362 41.34 15.10 17.39
C SER A 362 40.47 15.90 18.36
N LYS A 363 41.01 16.25 19.52
CA LYS A 363 40.29 17.00 20.58
C LYS A 363 39.76 18.34 20.03
N GLU A 364 40.56 19.02 19.20
CA GLU A 364 40.23 20.30 18.59
C GLU A 364 39.05 20.14 17.58
N LYS A 365 39.09 19.09 16.76
CA LYS A 365 38.00 18.81 15.80
C LYS A 365 36.70 18.41 16.48
N ILE A 366 36.80 17.65 17.57
CA ILE A 366 35.62 17.32 18.40
C ILE A 366 35.06 18.60 19.05
N ALA A 367 35.93 19.46 19.57
CA ALA A 367 35.48 20.73 20.18
C ALA A 367 34.80 21.63 19.11
N LEU A 368 35.37 21.73 17.91
CA LEU A 368 34.80 22.49 16.80
C LEU A 368 33.37 22.02 16.44
N ARG A 369 33.15 20.71 16.40
CA ARG A 369 31.81 20.15 16.10
C ARG A 369 30.79 20.29 17.24
N ARG A 370 31.25 20.57 18.46
CA ARG A 370 30.38 20.80 19.64
C ARG A 370 30.02 22.26 19.83
N ALA A 371 30.79 23.17 19.27
CA ALA A 371 30.52 24.62 19.29
C ALA A 371 29.39 24.99 18.31
#